data_06ea0cc319b227ba1b08a7dec89ce556
#
_entry.id   06ea0cc319b227ba1b08a7dec89ce556
#
_cell.length_a   1.000
_cell.length_b   1.000
_cell.length_c   1.000
_cell.angle_alpha   90.00
_cell.angle_beta   90.00
_cell.angle_gamma   90.00
#
_symmetry.space_group_name_H-M   'P 1'
#
loop_
_entity.id
_entity.type
_entity.pdbx_description
1 polymer ?
#
loop_
_entity_poly.entity_id
_entity_poly.type
_entity_poly.pdbx_seq_one_letter_code
_entity_poly.pdbx_strand_id
1 'polypeptide(L)'
;MFAKETYVQRRAALKKAVGRGVLLFLGNDEQGLNYEDNTFRYRQDSSFLYYFGLNFAGLNAVIDIDEDREIIFGDELSIDYIVWMGTQPTLHEKASAVGITETLPSAQLTEYLHRAIQQGRTVHYLPPYRPEHKLKLMDWLGLPPAHQEGSVPFIRAVVKQRNHKTAEEIAEIERACDITADMHIAATRFIRPGMYEYEVVAEMNHVAESHNCELSFATIATINGQTLHNHYHGNRIEEGQLFLIDAGAELPSGYCGDMSSTIPVSKTFTPRQRAVYEIQNAMHLESVKALRPGIPYMDVYDLSARVMVEGLKELGLVKGSAEDAVREGAHALFYPHGLGHMMGLDVHDMENLGEIWVGYDGQPKSTQFGRKSQRLAIPLEPGFVHTVEPGIYFIPELIDLWRGQGKFTDFINYDKVEEYRHFGGIRNEEDYLITENGARRLGKKIPLTPDEVEALR
;
A
#
# COMPACT_ATOMS: atom_id res chain seq x y z
N MET A 1 9.38 4.49 -17.40
CA MET A 1 10.51 3.54 -17.43
C MET A 1 11.77 4.31 -17.09
N PHE A 2 12.59 3.79 -16.16
CA PHE A 2 13.88 4.39 -15.81
C PHE A 2 14.93 4.16 -16.91
N ALA A 3 16.11 4.73 -16.72
CA ALA A 3 17.23 4.46 -17.61
C ALA A 3 17.63 2.96 -17.54
N LYS A 4 18.15 2.43 -18.65
CA LYS A 4 18.61 1.04 -18.75
C LYS A 4 19.56 0.64 -17.63
N GLU A 5 20.46 1.54 -17.27
CA GLU A 5 21.48 1.37 -16.26
C GLU A 5 20.89 1.09 -14.87
N THR A 6 19.75 1.68 -14.54
CA THR A 6 19.02 1.45 -13.28
C THR A 6 18.63 -0.02 -13.14
N TYR A 7 18.06 -0.62 -14.19
CA TYR A 7 17.67 -2.04 -14.17
C TYR A 7 18.89 -2.97 -14.11
N VAL A 8 19.95 -2.65 -14.85
CA VAL A 8 21.21 -3.41 -14.81
C VAL A 8 21.81 -3.40 -13.40
N GLN A 9 21.86 -2.24 -12.74
CA GLN A 9 22.37 -2.10 -11.38
C GLN A 9 21.50 -2.85 -10.35
N ARG A 10 20.16 -2.79 -10.47
CA ARG A 10 19.24 -3.51 -9.60
C ARG A 10 19.44 -5.01 -9.68
N ARG A 11 19.57 -5.57 -10.89
CA ARG A 11 19.81 -7.01 -11.09
C ARG A 11 21.21 -7.41 -10.61
N ALA A 12 22.22 -6.60 -10.84
CA ALA A 12 23.58 -6.86 -10.33
C ALA A 12 23.63 -6.90 -8.79
N ALA A 13 22.93 -5.96 -8.12
CA ALA A 13 22.83 -5.95 -6.67
C ALA A 13 22.06 -7.17 -6.15
N LEU A 14 20.99 -7.58 -6.83
CA LEU A 14 20.22 -8.78 -6.47
C LEU A 14 21.06 -10.06 -6.61
N LYS A 15 21.78 -10.24 -7.73
CA LYS A 15 22.71 -11.38 -7.93
C LYS A 15 23.71 -11.48 -6.78
N LYS A 16 24.29 -10.34 -6.39
CA LYS A 16 25.23 -10.29 -5.26
C LYS A 16 24.59 -10.66 -3.92
N ALA A 17 23.35 -10.22 -3.68
CA ALA A 17 22.65 -10.44 -2.42
C ALA A 17 22.22 -11.90 -2.24
N VAL A 18 21.75 -12.57 -3.29
CA VAL A 18 21.34 -13.99 -3.25
C VAL A 18 22.52 -14.93 -3.38
N GLY A 19 23.48 -14.62 -4.24
CA GLY A 19 24.79 -15.27 -4.36
C GLY A 19 24.85 -16.49 -5.26
N ARG A 20 23.79 -17.29 -5.42
CA ARG A 20 23.77 -18.48 -6.29
C ARG A 20 22.35 -18.90 -6.67
N GLY A 21 22.25 -19.79 -7.66
CA GLY A 21 20.99 -20.36 -8.12
C GLY A 21 20.34 -19.57 -9.27
N VAL A 22 19.14 -19.97 -9.59
CA VAL A 22 18.33 -19.41 -10.68
C VAL A 22 17.16 -18.63 -10.07
N LEU A 23 17.07 -17.35 -10.32
CA LEU A 23 15.96 -16.51 -9.85
C LEU A 23 14.89 -16.47 -10.93
N LEU A 24 13.72 -17.03 -10.65
CA LEU A 24 12.55 -17.02 -11.52
C LEU A 24 11.65 -15.82 -11.15
N PHE A 25 11.36 -14.98 -12.14
CA PHE A 25 10.39 -13.91 -12.04
C PHE A 25 9.19 -14.23 -12.93
N LEU A 26 8.02 -14.33 -12.31
CA LEU A 26 6.74 -14.52 -12.97
C LEU A 26 6.18 -13.16 -13.37
N GLY A 27 5.96 -12.97 -14.66
CA GLY A 27 5.19 -11.83 -15.13
C GLY A 27 3.71 -12.16 -15.18
N ASN A 28 2.89 -11.10 -15.11
CA ASN A 28 1.45 -11.21 -15.19
C ASN A 28 0.99 -11.48 -16.62
N ASP A 29 -0.12 -12.18 -16.75
CA ASP A 29 -0.89 -12.33 -17.99
C ASP A 29 -2.11 -11.40 -17.97
N GLU A 30 -2.70 -11.13 -19.14
CA GLU A 30 -4.01 -10.48 -19.22
C GLU A 30 -5.07 -11.37 -18.57
N GLN A 31 -6.06 -10.75 -17.94
CA GLN A 31 -7.15 -11.46 -17.28
C GLN A 31 -8.50 -10.98 -17.79
N GLY A 32 -9.33 -11.92 -18.22
CA GLY A 32 -10.71 -11.63 -18.60
C GLY A 32 -11.56 -11.16 -17.43
N LEU A 33 -12.31 -10.08 -17.62
CA LEU A 33 -13.26 -9.55 -16.64
C LEU A 33 -14.50 -10.44 -16.53
N ASN A 34 -15.12 -10.77 -17.67
CA ASN A 34 -16.35 -11.57 -17.78
C ASN A 34 -16.39 -12.48 -19.03
N TYR A 35 -15.49 -12.26 -19.97
CA TYR A 35 -15.15 -13.15 -21.09
C TYR A 35 -13.72 -12.85 -21.55
N GLU A 36 -13.12 -13.71 -22.37
CA GLU A 36 -11.68 -13.75 -22.68
C GLU A 36 -11.14 -12.42 -23.22
N ASP A 37 -11.83 -11.83 -24.19
CA ASP A 37 -11.38 -10.61 -24.87
C ASP A 37 -11.71 -9.31 -24.13
N ASN A 38 -12.55 -9.35 -23.08
CA ASN A 38 -12.84 -8.20 -22.24
C ASN A 38 -11.99 -8.26 -20.97
N THR A 39 -10.77 -7.76 -21.07
CA THR A 39 -9.80 -7.88 -20.00
C THR A 39 -9.90 -6.73 -18.97
N PHE A 40 -9.50 -7.03 -17.74
CA PHE A 40 -9.09 -5.98 -16.81
C PHE A 40 -7.93 -5.20 -17.43
N ARG A 41 -7.76 -3.94 -16.97
CA ARG A 41 -6.55 -3.21 -17.30
C ARG A 41 -5.32 -4.02 -16.89
N TYR A 42 -4.39 -4.14 -17.84
CA TYR A 42 -3.16 -4.86 -17.57
C TYR A 42 -2.23 -4.08 -16.63
N ARG A 43 -1.69 -4.77 -15.64
CA ARG A 43 -0.63 -4.30 -14.78
C ARG A 43 0.35 -5.42 -14.49
N GLN A 44 1.61 -5.15 -14.72
CA GLN A 44 2.68 -6.12 -14.48
C GLN A 44 2.95 -6.32 -12.99
N ASP A 45 3.50 -7.50 -12.62
CA ASP A 45 4.01 -7.78 -11.28
C ASP A 45 5.03 -6.73 -10.85
N SER A 46 4.92 -6.24 -9.62
CA SER A 46 5.75 -5.13 -9.14
C SER A 46 7.23 -5.49 -8.99
N SER A 47 7.56 -6.73 -8.62
CA SER A 47 8.96 -7.16 -8.58
C SER A 47 9.51 -7.33 -9.99
N PHE A 48 8.69 -7.79 -10.94
CA PHE A 48 9.07 -7.83 -12.35
C PHE A 48 9.32 -6.40 -12.89
N LEU A 49 8.43 -5.45 -12.62
CA LEU A 49 8.62 -4.02 -12.98
C LEU A 49 9.89 -3.44 -12.38
N TYR A 50 10.17 -3.73 -11.11
CA TYR A 50 11.34 -3.21 -10.42
C TYR A 50 12.66 -3.64 -11.09
N TYR A 51 12.76 -4.92 -11.48
CA TYR A 51 14.00 -5.47 -12.04
C TYR A 51 14.11 -5.38 -13.56
N PHE A 52 12.99 -5.30 -14.28
CA PHE A 52 12.96 -5.35 -15.75
C PHE A 52 12.27 -4.15 -16.40
N GLY A 53 11.44 -3.39 -15.69
CA GLY A 53 10.77 -2.19 -16.23
C GLY A 53 9.82 -2.44 -17.40
N LEU A 54 9.46 -3.68 -17.68
CA LEU A 54 8.66 -4.08 -18.84
C LEU A 54 7.20 -4.33 -18.42
N ASN A 55 6.30 -3.42 -18.78
CA ASN A 55 4.86 -3.53 -18.51
C ASN A 55 4.12 -4.14 -19.71
N PHE A 56 4.45 -5.40 -20.04
CA PHE A 56 3.84 -6.18 -21.12
C PHE A 56 3.43 -7.55 -20.60
N ALA A 57 2.26 -8.03 -21.04
CA ALA A 57 1.73 -9.34 -20.67
C ALA A 57 2.55 -10.50 -21.27
N GLY A 58 2.44 -11.68 -20.65
CA GLY A 58 3.03 -12.91 -21.18
C GLY A 58 4.55 -13.01 -21.06
N LEU A 59 5.21 -12.09 -20.33
CA LEU A 59 6.65 -12.15 -20.10
C LEU A 59 6.96 -12.88 -18.80
N ASN A 60 8.03 -13.67 -18.81
CA ASN A 60 8.68 -14.18 -17.60
C ASN A 60 10.18 -13.93 -17.72
N ALA A 61 10.90 -13.94 -16.61
CA ALA A 61 12.35 -13.72 -16.65
C ALA A 61 13.11 -14.68 -15.74
N VAL A 62 14.34 -14.95 -16.12
CA VAL A 62 15.31 -15.69 -15.33
C VAL A 62 16.57 -14.85 -15.16
N ILE A 63 17.06 -14.78 -13.94
CA ILE A 63 18.42 -14.37 -13.63
C ILE A 63 19.15 -15.62 -13.12
N ASP A 64 19.99 -16.18 -13.96
CA ASP A 64 20.82 -17.33 -13.62
C ASP A 64 22.16 -16.84 -13.07
N ILE A 65 22.32 -16.91 -11.75
CA ILE A 65 23.53 -16.40 -11.08
C ILE A 65 24.71 -17.30 -11.36
N ASP A 66 24.50 -18.60 -11.43
CA ASP A 66 25.58 -19.59 -11.57
C ASP A 66 26.17 -19.57 -12.97
N GLU A 67 25.38 -19.27 -14.01
CA GLU A 67 25.80 -19.16 -15.40
C GLU A 67 26.03 -17.71 -15.87
N ASP A 68 25.78 -16.74 -15.01
CA ASP A 68 25.81 -15.29 -15.27
C ASP A 68 24.97 -14.89 -16.49
N ARG A 69 23.72 -15.36 -16.55
CA ARG A 69 22.78 -15.11 -17.65
C ARG A 69 21.55 -14.38 -17.14
N GLU A 70 21.04 -13.48 -17.97
CA GLU A 70 19.76 -12.77 -17.74
C GLU A 70 18.92 -12.96 -19.01
N ILE A 71 17.74 -13.59 -18.85
CA ILE A 71 16.93 -14.05 -19.98
C ILE A 71 15.51 -13.56 -19.81
N ILE A 72 14.94 -12.95 -20.86
CA ILE A 72 13.49 -12.73 -20.97
C ILE A 72 12.87 -13.84 -21.80
N PHE A 73 11.86 -14.49 -21.23
CA PHE A 73 11.02 -15.46 -21.92
C PHE A 73 9.71 -14.78 -22.33
N GLY A 74 9.34 -14.94 -23.58
CA GLY A 74 8.13 -14.38 -24.16
C GLY A 74 7.99 -14.79 -25.61
N ASP A 75 6.87 -14.43 -26.22
CA ASP A 75 6.61 -14.76 -27.62
C ASP A 75 6.39 -13.48 -28.43
N GLU A 76 6.73 -13.53 -29.73
CA GLU A 76 6.43 -12.44 -30.65
C GLU A 76 4.93 -12.40 -30.96
N LEU A 77 4.42 -11.21 -31.21
CA LEU A 77 3.01 -11.03 -31.50
C LEU A 77 2.63 -11.68 -32.82
N SER A 78 1.50 -12.40 -32.85
CA SER A 78 0.94 -12.89 -34.09
C SER A 78 0.42 -11.75 -34.97
N ILE A 79 0.31 -12.00 -36.28
CA ILE A 79 -0.27 -11.02 -37.19
C ILE A 79 -1.72 -10.70 -36.82
N ASP A 80 -2.47 -11.70 -36.34
CA ASP A 80 -3.84 -11.52 -35.89
C ASP A 80 -3.92 -10.57 -34.70
N TYR A 81 -3.05 -10.75 -33.69
CA TYR A 81 -2.97 -9.83 -32.56
C TYR A 81 -2.60 -8.40 -33.00
N ILE A 82 -1.66 -8.26 -33.92
CA ILE A 82 -1.25 -6.94 -34.46
C ILE A 82 -2.40 -6.25 -35.18
N VAL A 83 -3.23 -7.01 -35.92
CA VAL A 83 -4.41 -6.46 -36.61
C VAL A 83 -5.41 -5.85 -35.64
N TRP A 84 -5.62 -6.47 -34.49
CA TRP A 84 -6.60 -6.02 -33.48
C TRP A 84 -6.04 -4.98 -32.50
N MET A 85 -4.80 -5.15 -32.06
CA MET A 85 -4.23 -4.40 -30.93
C MET A 85 -3.11 -3.44 -31.35
N GLY A 86 -2.70 -3.47 -32.61
CA GLY A 86 -1.56 -2.68 -33.11
C GLY A 86 -0.20 -3.33 -32.86
N THR A 87 0.84 -2.69 -33.40
CA THR A 87 2.21 -3.15 -33.25
C THR A 87 2.79 -2.81 -31.86
N GLN A 88 3.66 -3.67 -31.39
CA GLN A 88 4.49 -3.44 -30.18
C GLN A 88 5.97 -3.66 -30.55
N PRO A 89 6.92 -3.20 -29.72
CA PRO A 89 8.32 -3.59 -29.87
C PRO A 89 8.47 -5.12 -29.81
N THR A 90 9.41 -5.64 -30.60
CA THR A 90 9.77 -7.08 -30.56
C THR A 90 10.27 -7.47 -29.17
N LEU A 91 10.27 -8.77 -28.88
CA LEU A 91 10.79 -9.28 -27.61
C LEU A 91 12.26 -8.85 -27.39
N HIS A 92 13.07 -8.89 -28.45
CA HIS A 92 14.46 -8.46 -28.41
C HIS A 92 14.59 -6.94 -28.11
N GLU A 93 13.78 -6.09 -28.74
CA GLU A 93 13.77 -4.65 -28.48
C GLU A 93 13.37 -4.34 -27.04
N LYS A 94 12.32 -5.01 -26.53
CA LYS A 94 11.91 -4.90 -25.12
C LYS A 94 13.06 -5.25 -24.16
N ALA A 95 13.71 -6.40 -24.35
CA ALA A 95 14.82 -6.86 -23.53
C ALA A 95 16.04 -5.92 -23.62
N SER A 96 16.39 -5.48 -24.82
CA SER A 96 17.52 -4.56 -25.07
C SER A 96 17.33 -3.21 -24.37
N ALA A 97 16.10 -2.72 -24.31
CA ALA A 97 15.77 -1.45 -23.64
C ALA A 97 16.10 -1.47 -22.13
N VAL A 98 16.18 -2.63 -21.52
CA VAL A 98 16.50 -2.83 -20.10
C VAL A 98 17.84 -3.53 -19.87
N GLY A 99 18.67 -3.62 -20.94
CA GLY A 99 20.04 -4.14 -20.86
C GLY A 99 20.15 -5.66 -20.86
N ILE A 100 19.15 -6.37 -21.36
CA ILE A 100 19.17 -7.82 -21.53
C ILE A 100 19.31 -8.12 -23.03
N THR A 101 20.24 -8.98 -23.37
CA THR A 101 20.53 -9.36 -24.76
C THR A 101 19.97 -10.72 -25.13
N GLU A 102 19.61 -11.53 -24.14
CA GLU A 102 19.13 -12.89 -24.37
C GLU A 102 17.61 -12.98 -24.21
N THR A 103 16.95 -13.50 -25.24
CA THR A 103 15.51 -13.76 -25.25
C THR A 103 15.24 -15.16 -25.75
N LEU A 104 14.27 -15.83 -25.17
CA LEU A 104 13.83 -17.18 -25.55
C LEU A 104 12.31 -17.25 -25.64
N PRO A 105 11.74 -18.10 -26.49
CA PRO A 105 10.32 -18.39 -26.52
C PRO A 105 9.80 -18.89 -25.16
N SER A 106 8.58 -18.52 -24.78
CA SER A 106 7.94 -18.92 -23.52
C SER A 106 7.97 -20.44 -23.31
N ALA A 107 7.78 -21.21 -24.36
CA ALA A 107 7.80 -22.69 -24.32
C ALA A 107 9.12 -23.31 -23.81
N GLN A 108 10.23 -22.57 -23.89
CA GLN A 108 11.54 -23.05 -23.46
C GLN A 108 11.81 -22.85 -21.96
N LEU A 109 10.96 -22.11 -21.25
CA LEU A 109 11.18 -21.80 -19.83
C LEU A 109 11.16 -23.06 -18.96
N THR A 110 10.17 -23.92 -19.13
CA THR A 110 10.04 -25.16 -18.35
C THR A 110 11.27 -26.06 -18.52
N GLU A 111 11.74 -26.26 -19.75
CA GLU A 111 12.93 -27.06 -20.01
C GLU A 111 14.19 -26.44 -19.37
N TYR A 112 14.31 -25.10 -19.43
CA TYR A 112 15.41 -24.38 -18.79
C TYR A 112 15.46 -24.64 -17.28
N LEU A 113 14.31 -24.50 -16.61
CA LEU A 113 14.20 -24.73 -15.17
C LEU A 113 14.47 -26.19 -14.78
N HIS A 114 13.93 -27.15 -15.53
CA HIS A 114 14.18 -28.57 -15.30
C HIS A 114 15.65 -28.94 -15.45
N ARG A 115 16.33 -28.39 -16.45
CA ARG A 115 17.78 -28.57 -16.63
C ARG A 115 18.57 -28.06 -15.43
N ALA A 116 18.24 -26.87 -14.94
CA ALA A 116 18.88 -26.31 -13.75
C ALA A 116 18.68 -27.21 -12.52
N ILE A 117 17.47 -27.71 -12.30
CA ILE A 117 17.16 -28.64 -11.20
C ILE A 117 17.94 -29.98 -11.34
N GLN A 118 18.00 -30.54 -12.55
CA GLN A 118 18.76 -31.76 -12.82
C GLN A 118 20.26 -31.61 -12.54
N GLN A 119 20.80 -30.41 -12.72
CA GLN A 119 22.17 -30.04 -12.38
C GLN A 119 22.37 -29.75 -10.88
N GLY A 120 21.36 -29.93 -10.04
CA GLY A 120 21.42 -29.69 -8.60
C GLY A 120 21.38 -28.19 -8.22
N ARG A 121 21.01 -27.31 -9.15
CA ARG A 121 20.89 -25.88 -8.89
C ARG A 121 19.54 -25.56 -8.26
N THR A 122 19.53 -24.61 -7.32
CA THR A 122 18.28 -24.14 -6.69
C THR A 122 17.57 -23.15 -7.59
N VAL A 123 16.28 -23.38 -7.84
CA VAL A 123 15.39 -22.39 -8.46
C VAL A 123 14.69 -21.63 -7.35
N HIS A 124 14.96 -20.32 -7.29
CA HIS A 124 14.33 -19.38 -6.37
C HIS A 124 13.14 -18.70 -7.03
N TYR A 125 12.06 -18.51 -6.31
CA TYR A 125 10.87 -17.78 -6.76
C TYR A 125 10.28 -16.96 -5.60
N LEU A 126 9.49 -15.94 -5.92
CA LEU A 126 8.75 -15.13 -4.95
C LEU A 126 7.36 -15.75 -4.68
N PRO A 127 6.76 -15.53 -3.50
CA PRO A 127 5.44 -16.07 -3.18
C PRO A 127 4.39 -15.60 -4.20
N PRO A 128 3.65 -16.51 -4.84
CA PRO A 128 2.64 -16.14 -5.81
C PRO A 128 1.37 -15.65 -5.12
N TYR A 129 0.88 -14.46 -5.45
CA TYR A 129 -0.41 -13.95 -4.99
C TYR A 129 -1.53 -14.19 -5.99
N ARG A 130 -1.21 -14.39 -7.29
CA ARG A 130 -2.17 -14.63 -8.36
C ARG A 130 -2.41 -16.13 -8.59
N PRO A 131 -3.66 -16.54 -8.87
CA PRO A 131 -3.96 -17.96 -9.15
C PRO A 131 -3.16 -18.53 -10.33
N GLU A 132 -3.00 -17.77 -11.42
CA GLU A 132 -2.24 -18.20 -12.59
C GLU A 132 -0.75 -18.42 -12.28
N HIS A 133 -0.14 -17.65 -11.39
CA HIS A 133 1.22 -17.87 -10.94
C HIS A 133 1.33 -19.16 -10.13
N LYS A 134 0.32 -19.49 -9.32
CA LYS A 134 0.28 -20.76 -8.58
C LYS A 134 0.21 -21.96 -9.52
N LEU A 135 -0.58 -21.84 -10.59
CA LEU A 135 -0.68 -22.88 -11.63
C LEU A 135 0.64 -23.02 -12.40
N LYS A 136 1.28 -21.90 -12.79
CA LYS A 136 2.59 -21.91 -13.46
C LYS A 136 3.67 -22.60 -12.61
N LEU A 137 3.76 -22.29 -11.31
CA LEU A 137 4.72 -22.93 -10.41
C LEU A 137 4.43 -24.42 -10.20
N MET A 138 3.16 -24.81 -10.18
CA MET A 138 2.78 -26.23 -10.11
C MET A 138 3.19 -26.96 -11.39
N ASP A 139 2.96 -26.37 -12.55
CA ASP A 139 3.25 -26.96 -13.85
C ASP A 139 4.78 -27.01 -14.12
N TRP A 140 5.50 -25.92 -13.86
CA TRP A 140 6.91 -25.79 -14.19
C TRP A 140 7.86 -26.42 -13.16
N LEU A 141 7.51 -26.40 -11.88
CA LEU A 141 8.36 -26.85 -10.78
C LEU A 141 7.80 -28.06 -10.01
N GLY A 142 6.59 -28.51 -10.34
CA GLY A 142 5.92 -29.58 -9.61
C GLY A 142 5.51 -29.19 -8.18
N LEU A 143 5.39 -27.91 -7.87
CA LEU A 143 5.10 -27.41 -6.53
C LEU A 143 3.59 -27.25 -6.31
N PRO A 144 2.96 -28.04 -5.42
CA PRO A 144 1.56 -27.84 -5.07
C PRO A 144 1.34 -26.44 -4.47
N PRO A 145 0.18 -25.79 -4.69
CA PRO A 145 -0.11 -24.43 -4.16
C PRO A 145 0.07 -24.26 -2.65
N ALA A 146 -0.09 -25.35 -1.88
CA ALA A 146 0.14 -25.35 -0.42
C ALA A 146 1.62 -25.27 0.00
N HIS A 147 2.56 -25.34 -0.96
CA HIS A 147 4.00 -25.36 -0.72
C HIS A 147 4.72 -24.32 -1.59
N GLN A 148 4.09 -23.19 -1.83
CA GLN A 148 4.60 -22.10 -2.66
C GLN A 148 4.90 -20.84 -1.83
N GLU A 149 5.53 -21.01 -0.67
CA GLU A 149 5.85 -19.90 0.26
C GLU A 149 6.96 -18.96 -0.27
N GLY A 150 7.62 -19.35 -1.36
CA GLY A 150 8.75 -18.62 -1.93
C GLY A 150 10.08 -18.86 -1.23
N SER A 151 11.15 -18.32 -1.81
CA SER A 151 12.52 -18.52 -1.33
C SER A 151 12.92 -17.37 -0.40
N VAL A 152 13.06 -17.62 0.89
CA VAL A 152 13.39 -16.61 1.91
C VAL A 152 14.63 -15.76 1.55
N PRO A 153 15.77 -16.33 1.08
CA PRO A 153 16.92 -15.52 0.65
C PRO A 153 16.57 -14.54 -0.46
N PHE A 154 15.73 -14.95 -1.43
CA PHE A 154 15.28 -14.10 -2.53
C PHE A 154 14.32 -13.03 -2.03
N ILE A 155 13.32 -13.37 -1.21
CA ILE A 155 12.39 -12.43 -0.58
C ILE A 155 13.16 -11.34 0.17
N ARG A 156 14.09 -11.72 1.06
CA ARG A 156 14.87 -10.74 1.87
C ARG A 156 15.73 -9.83 1.00
N ALA A 157 16.31 -10.35 -0.08
CA ALA A 157 17.11 -9.55 -1.01
C ALA A 157 16.25 -8.51 -1.74
N VAL A 158 15.06 -8.90 -2.22
CA VAL A 158 14.09 -7.98 -2.85
C VAL A 158 13.61 -6.93 -1.86
N VAL A 159 13.17 -7.34 -0.69
CA VAL A 159 12.68 -6.44 0.38
C VAL A 159 13.75 -5.40 0.74
N LYS A 160 14.99 -5.84 0.96
CA LYS A 160 16.08 -4.92 1.29
C LYS A 160 16.33 -3.87 0.21
N GLN A 161 16.25 -4.25 -1.06
CA GLN A 161 16.43 -3.29 -2.17
C GLN A 161 15.25 -2.33 -2.30
N ARG A 162 14.00 -2.84 -2.28
CA ARG A 162 12.80 -2.04 -2.50
C ARG A 162 12.44 -1.16 -1.29
N ASN A 163 12.82 -1.53 -0.08
CA ASN A 163 12.63 -0.67 1.10
C ASN A 163 13.45 0.63 0.99
N HIS A 164 14.64 0.59 0.38
CA HIS A 164 15.50 1.75 0.20
C HIS A 164 15.26 2.36 -1.19
N LYS A 165 14.41 3.37 -1.26
CA LYS A 165 14.07 4.05 -2.50
C LYS A 165 15.23 4.88 -3.02
N THR A 166 15.52 4.76 -4.30
CA THR A 166 16.47 5.63 -5.01
C THR A 166 15.87 7.01 -5.25
N ALA A 167 16.70 7.99 -5.59
CA ALA A 167 16.23 9.34 -5.92
C ALA A 167 15.22 9.36 -7.08
N GLU A 168 15.39 8.47 -8.06
CA GLU A 168 14.46 8.33 -9.20
C GLU A 168 13.10 7.78 -8.74
N GLU A 169 13.09 6.79 -7.84
CA GLU A 169 11.86 6.23 -7.26
C GLU A 169 11.13 7.27 -6.41
N ILE A 170 11.87 8.01 -5.57
CA ILE A 170 11.32 9.09 -4.74
C ILE A 170 10.67 10.16 -5.62
N ALA A 171 11.26 10.53 -6.75
CA ALA A 171 10.67 11.50 -7.66
C ALA A 171 9.36 11.00 -8.30
N GLU A 172 9.26 9.70 -8.65
CA GLU A 172 8.00 9.12 -9.14
C GLU A 172 6.94 9.06 -8.03
N ILE A 173 7.29 8.62 -6.83
CA ILE A 173 6.36 8.59 -5.70
C ILE A 173 5.85 10.01 -5.39
N GLU A 174 6.74 11.01 -5.37
CA GLU A 174 6.37 12.41 -5.11
C GLU A 174 5.38 12.95 -6.15
N ARG A 175 5.54 12.58 -7.44
CA ARG A 175 4.55 12.91 -8.48
C ARG A 175 3.20 12.22 -8.25
N ALA A 176 3.20 10.96 -7.83
CA ALA A 176 1.98 10.23 -7.49
C ALA A 176 1.26 10.91 -6.30
N CYS A 177 2.01 11.28 -5.26
CA CYS A 177 1.49 12.03 -4.11
C CYS A 177 0.95 13.41 -4.49
N ASP A 178 1.58 14.12 -5.44
CA ASP A 178 1.08 15.40 -5.97
C ASP A 178 -0.31 15.26 -6.60
N ILE A 179 -0.50 14.24 -7.43
CA ILE A 179 -1.79 13.97 -8.08
C ILE A 179 -2.83 13.49 -7.07
N THR A 180 -2.42 12.63 -6.13
CA THR A 180 -3.26 12.20 -5.01
C THR A 180 -3.77 13.39 -4.20
N ALA A 181 -2.90 14.35 -3.88
CA ALA A 181 -3.29 15.57 -3.19
C ALA A 181 -4.30 16.40 -4.00
N ASP A 182 -4.12 16.51 -5.33
CA ASP A 182 -5.07 17.20 -6.20
C ASP A 182 -6.44 16.49 -6.22
N MET A 183 -6.49 15.14 -6.17
CA MET A 183 -7.74 14.35 -6.03
C MET A 183 -8.48 14.73 -4.74
N HIS A 184 -7.78 14.76 -3.60
CA HIS A 184 -8.35 15.11 -2.29
C HIS A 184 -8.83 16.57 -2.22
N ILE A 185 -8.05 17.50 -2.78
CA ILE A 185 -8.43 18.93 -2.86
C ILE A 185 -9.67 19.10 -3.74
N ALA A 186 -9.74 18.42 -4.90
CA ALA A 186 -10.90 18.47 -5.77
C ALA A 186 -12.15 17.94 -5.05
N ALA A 187 -12.09 16.77 -4.44
CA ALA A 187 -13.18 16.17 -3.67
C ALA A 187 -13.66 17.12 -2.53
N THR A 188 -12.71 17.69 -1.77
CA THR A 188 -13.02 18.62 -0.68
C THR A 188 -13.79 19.84 -1.17
N ARG A 189 -13.44 20.38 -2.32
CA ARG A 189 -14.15 21.52 -2.95
C ARG A 189 -15.48 21.14 -3.59
N PHE A 190 -15.60 19.91 -4.05
CA PHE A 190 -16.74 19.45 -4.84
C PHE A 190 -17.92 19.00 -3.99
N ILE A 191 -17.69 18.29 -2.88
CA ILE A 191 -18.72 17.66 -2.06
C ILE A 191 -19.76 18.66 -1.54
N ARG A 192 -21.05 18.28 -1.62
CA ARG A 192 -22.21 19.06 -1.14
C ARG A 192 -23.25 18.11 -0.53
N PRO A 193 -24.06 18.59 0.43
CA PRO A 193 -25.24 17.86 0.88
C PRO A 193 -26.19 17.56 -0.29
N GLY A 194 -26.76 16.37 -0.30
CA GLY A 194 -27.69 15.90 -1.33
C GLY A 194 -27.05 15.08 -2.44
N MET A 195 -25.72 15.12 -2.60
CA MET A 195 -24.97 14.28 -3.52
C MET A 195 -24.93 12.84 -3.04
N TYR A 196 -24.56 11.92 -3.93
CA TYR A 196 -24.19 10.56 -3.59
C TYR A 196 -22.67 10.43 -3.52
N GLU A 197 -22.18 9.45 -2.75
CA GLU A 197 -20.73 9.18 -2.58
C GLU A 197 -20.05 8.92 -3.92
N TYR A 198 -20.69 8.19 -4.85
CA TYR A 198 -20.15 7.93 -6.20
C TYR A 198 -19.91 9.20 -7.04
N GLU A 199 -20.62 10.31 -6.79
CA GLU A 199 -20.38 11.56 -7.51
C GLU A 199 -19.05 12.19 -7.09
N VAL A 200 -18.69 12.07 -5.81
CA VAL A 200 -17.38 12.51 -5.29
C VAL A 200 -16.27 11.63 -5.82
N VAL A 201 -16.48 10.30 -5.86
CA VAL A 201 -15.53 9.35 -6.46
C VAL A 201 -15.28 9.67 -7.94
N ALA A 202 -16.33 10.01 -8.69
CA ALA A 202 -16.20 10.35 -10.12
C ALA A 202 -15.34 11.62 -10.32
N GLU A 203 -15.46 12.63 -9.44
CA GLU A 203 -14.61 13.83 -9.48
C GLU A 203 -13.14 13.48 -9.22
N MET A 204 -12.87 12.61 -8.24
CA MET A 204 -11.52 12.16 -7.94
C MET A 204 -10.90 11.37 -9.09
N ASN A 205 -11.67 10.46 -9.68
CA ASN A 205 -11.23 9.67 -10.83
C ASN A 205 -10.91 10.56 -12.03
N HIS A 206 -11.75 11.61 -12.26
CA HIS A 206 -11.48 12.59 -13.31
C HIS A 206 -10.09 13.25 -13.15
N VAL A 207 -9.70 13.59 -11.91
CA VAL A 207 -8.37 14.16 -11.64
C VAL A 207 -7.28 13.13 -11.98
N ALA A 208 -7.36 11.90 -11.51
CA ALA A 208 -6.36 10.85 -11.77
C ALA A 208 -6.23 10.56 -13.28
N GLU A 209 -7.34 10.32 -13.96
CA GLU A 209 -7.38 10.01 -15.40
C GLU A 209 -6.87 11.16 -16.27
N SER A 210 -7.15 12.42 -15.90
CA SER A 210 -6.64 13.59 -16.63
C SER A 210 -5.12 13.75 -16.56
N HIS A 211 -4.46 13.05 -15.62
CA HIS A 211 -3.01 12.94 -15.51
C HIS A 211 -2.47 11.61 -16.05
N ASN A 212 -3.28 10.84 -16.77
CA ASN A 212 -2.94 9.50 -17.25
C ASN A 212 -2.52 8.55 -16.12
N CYS A 213 -3.17 8.69 -14.96
CA CYS A 213 -2.98 7.84 -13.79
C CYS A 213 -4.19 6.92 -13.60
N GLU A 214 -3.93 5.81 -12.93
CA GLU A 214 -4.95 4.95 -12.37
C GLU A 214 -5.08 5.18 -10.87
N LEU A 215 -5.98 4.43 -10.23
CA LEU A 215 -6.07 4.42 -8.78
C LEU A 215 -5.06 3.42 -8.20
N SER A 216 -4.36 3.79 -7.14
CA SER A 216 -3.44 2.91 -6.40
C SER A 216 -4.18 1.72 -5.78
N PHE A 217 -5.44 1.93 -5.41
CA PHE A 217 -6.35 0.96 -4.80
C PHE A 217 -7.80 1.40 -5.01
N ALA A 218 -8.75 0.51 -4.66
CA ALA A 218 -10.16 0.84 -4.71
C ALA A 218 -10.49 1.96 -3.71
N THR A 219 -10.92 3.11 -4.21
CA THR A 219 -11.23 4.30 -3.42
C THR A 219 -12.19 4.00 -2.28
N ILE A 220 -11.88 4.51 -1.10
CA ILE A 220 -12.80 4.64 0.03
C ILE A 220 -13.26 6.09 0.06
N ALA A 221 -14.57 6.32 -0.05
CA ALA A 221 -15.17 7.64 -0.03
C ALA A 221 -16.56 7.52 0.58
N THR A 222 -16.70 7.84 1.88
CA THR A 222 -17.90 7.44 2.60
C THR A 222 -18.27 8.34 3.77
N ILE A 223 -19.60 8.43 4.02
CA ILE A 223 -20.16 8.99 5.26
C ILE A 223 -20.06 8.02 6.45
N ASN A 224 -19.72 6.74 6.19
CA ASN A 224 -19.59 5.69 7.18
C ASN A 224 -18.11 5.42 7.50
N GLY A 225 -17.34 6.45 7.89
CA GLY A 225 -15.92 6.37 8.13
C GLY A 225 -15.48 5.37 9.19
N GLN A 226 -16.40 4.83 10.02
CA GLN A 226 -16.13 3.73 10.95
C GLN A 226 -15.95 2.37 10.26
N THR A 227 -16.32 2.25 8.98
CA THR A 227 -16.05 1.08 8.14
C THR A 227 -14.75 1.30 7.38
N LEU A 228 -13.67 0.71 7.84
CA LEU A 228 -12.30 1.07 7.44
C LEU A 228 -12.02 0.89 5.94
N HIS A 229 -12.57 -0.16 5.28
CA HIS A 229 -12.42 -0.44 3.85
C HIS A 229 -13.80 -0.48 3.18
N ASN A 230 -14.53 0.64 3.23
CA ASN A 230 -15.87 0.74 2.63
C ASN A 230 -15.79 1.09 1.14
N HIS A 231 -16.04 0.12 0.27
CA HIS A 231 -16.06 0.28 -1.20
C HIS A 231 -17.48 0.49 -1.76
N TYR A 232 -18.50 0.62 -0.91
CA TYR A 232 -19.85 0.95 -1.34
C TYR A 232 -20.03 2.46 -1.39
N HIS A 233 -20.44 2.99 -2.53
CA HIS A 233 -20.56 4.43 -2.77
C HIS A 233 -21.99 4.88 -3.08
N GLY A 234 -22.99 4.11 -2.69
CA GLY A 234 -24.40 4.40 -2.97
C GLY A 234 -25.13 5.19 -1.89
N ASN A 235 -24.44 5.64 -0.84
CA ASN A 235 -25.08 6.43 0.21
C ASN A 235 -25.30 7.89 -0.24
N ARG A 236 -26.43 8.46 0.19
CA ARG A 236 -26.70 9.90 0.03
C ARG A 236 -25.99 10.66 1.13
N ILE A 237 -25.27 11.70 0.74
CA ILE A 237 -24.51 12.57 1.63
C ILE A 237 -25.46 13.61 2.20
N GLU A 238 -25.48 13.75 3.54
CA GLU A 238 -26.37 14.67 4.24
C GLU A 238 -25.60 15.71 5.04
N GLU A 239 -26.25 16.85 5.27
CA GLU A 239 -25.69 17.91 6.09
C GLU A 239 -25.40 17.42 7.53
N GLY A 240 -24.30 17.90 8.12
CA GLY A 240 -23.90 17.52 9.47
C GLY A 240 -23.07 16.26 9.56
N GLN A 241 -22.91 15.48 8.46
CA GLN A 241 -22.05 14.30 8.44
C GLN A 241 -20.58 14.64 8.25
N LEU A 242 -19.71 13.72 8.63
CA LEU A 242 -18.32 13.65 8.18
C LEU A 242 -18.26 12.80 6.90
N PHE A 243 -17.29 13.10 6.05
CA PHE A 243 -16.98 12.32 4.86
C PHE A 243 -15.51 11.96 4.87
N LEU A 244 -15.23 10.68 4.94
CA LEU A 244 -13.88 10.15 4.94
C LEU A 244 -13.53 9.71 3.53
N ILE A 245 -12.38 10.17 3.04
CA ILE A 245 -11.79 9.79 1.76
C ILE A 245 -10.46 9.11 2.06
N ASP A 246 -10.21 7.99 1.38
CA ASP A 246 -8.93 7.32 1.33
C ASP A 246 -8.71 6.83 -0.10
N ALA A 247 -7.73 7.44 -0.77
CA ALA A 247 -7.51 7.26 -2.20
C ALA A 247 -6.10 7.69 -2.59
N GLY A 248 -5.62 7.10 -3.68
CA GLY A 248 -4.33 7.44 -4.24
C GLY A 248 -4.25 7.23 -5.75
N ALA A 249 -3.29 7.88 -6.38
CA ALA A 249 -2.98 7.75 -7.80
C ALA A 249 -1.82 6.79 -8.03
N GLU A 250 -1.95 5.90 -9.02
CA GLU A 250 -0.86 5.08 -9.56
C GLU A 250 -0.40 5.68 -10.89
N LEU A 251 0.88 6.04 -10.99
CA LEU A 251 1.48 6.50 -12.24
C LEU A 251 1.60 5.37 -13.28
N PRO A 252 1.75 5.69 -14.58
CA PRO A 252 2.07 4.69 -15.60
C PRO A 252 3.36 3.89 -15.32
N SER A 253 4.24 4.41 -14.47
CA SER A 253 5.44 3.72 -13.98
C SER A 253 5.14 2.66 -12.92
N GLY A 254 3.92 2.63 -12.36
CA GLY A 254 3.48 1.76 -11.28
C GLY A 254 3.71 2.30 -9.87
N TYR A 255 4.35 3.46 -9.70
CA TYR A 255 4.53 4.07 -8.39
C TYR A 255 3.26 4.74 -7.90
N CYS A 256 2.97 4.55 -6.61
CA CYS A 256 1.73 4.93 -5.95
C CYS A 256 1.89 6.16 -5.04
N GLY A 257 0.79 6.87 -4.82
CA GLY A 257 0.58 7.75 -3.69
C GLY A 257 -0.57 7.23 -2.83
N ASP A 258 -0.63 7.63 -1.57
CA ASP A 258 -1.62 7.21 -0.60
C ASP A 258 -1.95 8.33 0.38
N MET A 259 -3.22 8.74 0.45
CA MET A 259 -3.65 9.78 1.38
C MET A 259 -5.06 9.50 1.88
N SER A 260 -5.30 9.89 3.13
CA SER A 260 -6.65 9.97 3.69
C SER A 260 -6.98 11.41 4.11
N SER A 261 -8.24 11.79 3.94
CA SER A 261 -8.80 13.06 4.40
C SER A 261 -10.17 12.84 5.01
N THR A 262 -10.47 13.53 6.09
CA THR A 262 -11.82 13.57 6.64
C THR A 262 -12.32 15.01 6.64
N ILE A 263 -13.46 15.25 6.01
CA ILE A 263 -14.01 16.58 5.78
C ILE A 263 -15.44 16.68 6.33
N PRO A 264 -15.87 17.85 6.81
CA PRO A 264 -17.28 18.07 7.16
C PRO A 264 -18.09 18.24 5.89
N VAL A 265 -19.21 17.56 5.75
CA VAL A 265 -20.15 17.76 4.63
C VAL A 265 -20.74 19.18 4.69
N SER A 266 -21.05 19.67 5.87
CA SER A 266 -21.29 21.09 6.12
C SER A 266 -19.99 21.88 5.91
N LYS A 267 -20.06 23.20 5.80
CA LYS A 267 -18.86 24.02 5.60
C LYS A 267 -17.91 23.99 6.81
N THR A 268 -18.44 23.71 7.99
CA THR A 268 -17.70 23.69 9.26
C THR A 268 -17.97 22.42 10.03
N PHE A 269 -17.03 22.02 10.86
CA PHE A 269 -17.20 20.95 11.84
C PHE A 269 -18.16 21.37 12.96
N THR A 270 -18.98 20.46 13.43
CA THR A 270 -19.66 20.64 14.72
C THR A 270 -18.63 20.64 15.86
N PRO A 271 -18.95 21.24 17.04
CA PRO A 271 -18.02 21.23 18.18
C PRO A 271 -17.53 19.83 18.56
N ARG A 272 -18.40 18.80 18.48
CA ARG A 272 -18.05 17.41 18.77
C ARG A 272 -17.10 16.83 17.71
N GLN A 273 -17.38 17.08 16.44
CA GLN A 273 -16.51 16.65 15.34
C GLN A 273 -15.14 17.31 15.43
N ARG A 274 -15.09 18.61 15.67
CA ARG A 274 -13.85 19.37 15.82
C ARG A 274 -12.98 18.84 16.96
N ALA A 275 -13.58 18.57 18.13
CA ALA A 275 -12.85 18.03 19.28
C ALA A 275 -12.17 16.70 18.98
N VAL A 276 -12.86 15.75 18.33
CA VAL A 276 -12.27 14.47 17.95
C VAL A 276 -11.23 14.65 16.81
N TYR A 277 -11.52 15.54 15.87
CA TYR A 277 -10.59 15.83 14.77
C TYR A 277 -9.26 16.41 15.27
N GLU A 278 -9.31 17.32 16.23
CA GLU A 278 -8.10 17.92 16.85
C GLU A 278 -7.25 16.87 17.57
N ILE A 279 -7.88 15.86 18.19
CA ILE A 279 -7.15 14.71 18.77
C ILE A 279 -6.46 13.91 17.68
N GLN A 280 -7.18 13.56 16.60
CA GLN A 280 -6.62 12.82 15.49
C GLN A 280 -5.47 13.60 14.81
N ASN A 281 -5.64 14.90 14.63
CA ASN A 281 -4.58 15.76 14.08
C ASN A 281 -3.35 15.81 15.00
N ALA A 282 -3.54 15.84 16.32
CA ALA A 282 -2.44 15.75 17.27
C ALA A 282 -1.71 14.40 17.18
N MET A 283 -2.44 13.27 17.02
CA MET A 283 -1.84 11.96 16.75
C MET A 283 -0.91 12.01 15.54
N HIS A 284 -1.40 12.58 14.42
CA HIS A 284 -0.64 12.70 13.18
C HIS A 284 0.63 13.56 13.40
N LEU A 285 0.47 14.77 13.93
CA LEU A 285 1.58 15.71 14.11
C LEU A 285 2.66 15.18 15.07
N GLU A 286 2.29 14.55 16.19
CA GLU A 286 3.24 14.00 17.14
C GLU A 286 3.95 12.75 16.56
N SER A 287 3.24 11.93 15.76
CA SER A 287 3.85 10.84 15.02
C SER A 287 4.91 11.34 14.05
N VAL A 288 4.58 12.34 13.23
CA VAL A 288 5.51 12.94 12.24
C VAL A 288 6.74 13.55 12.92
N LYS A 289 6.57 14.26 14.04
CA LYS A 289 7.69 14.81 14.82
C LYS A 289 8.65 13.75 15.36
N ALA A 290 8.14 12.55 15.61
CA ALA A 290 8.94 11.43 16.12
C ALA A 290 9.76 10.73 15.03
N LEU A 291 9.41 10.90 13.75
CA LEU A 291 10.07 10.21 12.62
C LEU A 291 11.54 10.62 12.51
N ARG A 292 12.41 9.64 12.58
CA ARG A 292 13.86 9.80 12.36
C ARG A 292 14.52 8.45 12.13
N PRO A 293 15.70 8.41 11.52
CA PRO A 293 16.48 7.16 11.43
C PRO A 293 16.67 6.50 12.80
N GLY A 294 16.53 5.18 12.82
CA GLY A 294 16.75 4.32 13.98
C GLY A 294 15.59 4.20 14.96
N ILE A 295 14.52 5.00 14.84
CA ILE A 295 13.33 4.80 15.68
C ILE A 295 12.54 3.57 15.19
N PRO A 296 12.20 2.60 16.07
CA PRO A 296 11.25 1.56 15.70
C PRO A 296 9.89 2.19 15.36
N TYR A 297 9.31 1.83 14.22
CA TYR A 297 8.01 2.42 13.84
C TYR A 297 6.87 1.98 14.77
N MET A 298 7.04 0.83 15.44
CA MET A 298 6.14 0.41 16.53
C MET A 298 6.11 1.41 17.69
N ASP A 299 7.24 2.05 18.03
CA ASP A 299 7.29 3.06 19.09
C ASP A 299 6.53 4.33 18.70
N VAL A 300 6.52 4.66 17.40
CA VAL A 300 5.73 5.77 16.86
C VAL A 300 4.24 5.45 16.90
N TYR A 301 3.85 4.19 16.59
CA TYR A 301 2.48 3.71 16.77
C TYR A 301 2.02 3.85 18.23
N ASP A 302 2.84 3.40 19.19
CA ASP A 302 2.52 3.50 20.62
C ASP A 302 2.42 4.96 21.09
N LEU A 303 3.27 5.84 20.57
CA LEU A 303 3.17 7.28 20.80
C LEU A 303 1.83 7.83 20.30
N SER A 304 1.47 7.52 19.05
CA SER A 304 0.21 7.94 18.45
C SER A 304 -1.00 7.48 19.27
N ALA A 305 -1.01 6.22 19.68
CA ALA A 305 -2.06 5.66 20.52
C ALA A 305 -2.16 6.34 21.91
N ARG A 306 -1.02 6.68 22.52
CA ARG A 306 -1.01 7.43 23.80
C ARG A 306 -1.56 8.84 23.63
N VAL A 307 -1.20 9.55 22.57
CA VAL A 307 -1.74 10.88 22.27
C VAL A 307 -3.27 10.82 22.11
N MET A 308 -3.77 9.81 21.39
CA MET A 308 -5.23 9.59 21.28
C MET A 308 -5.88 9.38 22.66
N VAL A 309 -5.32 8.46 23.46
CA VAL A 309 -5.90 8.11 24.76
C VAL A 309 -5.95 9.35 25.69
N GLU A 310 -4.90 10.16 25.72
CA GLU A 310 -4.90 11.40 26.52
C GLU A 310 -5.98 12.38 26.03
N GLY A 311 -6.12 12.60 24.74
CA GLY A 311 -7.19 13.45 24.19
C GLY A 311 -8.60 12.89 24.47
N LEU A 312 -8.81 11.58 24.34
CA LEU A 312 -10.10 10.95 24.65
C LEU A 312 -10.43 10.99 26.14
N LYS A 313 -9.43 11.08 27.03
CA LYS A 313 -9.65 11.31 28.48
C LYS A 313 -10.24 12.70 28.74
N GLU A 314 -9.80 13.73 28.05
CA GLU A 314 -10.35 15.08 28.16
C GLU A 314 -11.84 15.12 27.77
N LEU A 315 -12.24 14.26 26.81
CA LEU A 315 -13.65 14.08 26.43
C LEU A 315 -14.42 13.12 27.36
N GLY A 316 -13.76 12.53 28.36
CA GLY A 316 -14.36 11.59 29.31
C GLY A 316 -14.68 10.20 28.74
N LEU A 317 -14.17 9.88 27.54
CA LEU A 317 -14.38 8.60 26.86
C LEU A 317 -13.47 7.50 27.42
N VAL A 318 -12.28 7.89 27.86
CA VAL A 318 -11.27 7.00 28.47
C VAL A 318 -10.89 7.55 29.84
N LYS A 319 -10.41 6.70 30.73
CA LYS A 319 -9.96 7.02 32.09
C LYS A 319 -8.68 6.24 32.43
N GLY A 320 -8.04 6.56 33.52
CA GLY A 320 -6.81 5.89 33.97
C GLY A 320 -5.55 6.36 33.25
N SER A 321 -4.50 5.52 33.30
CA SER A 321 -3.21 5.79 32.66
C SER A 321 -3.27 5.51 31.17
N ALA A 322 -2.85 6.45 30.34
CA ALA A 322 -2.75 6.25 28.90
C ALA A 322 -1.71 5.17 28.52
N GLU A 323 -0.60 5.14 29.25
CA GLU A 323 0.44 4.12 29.04
C GLU A 323 -0.10 2.71 29.31
N ASP A 324 -0.83 2.51 30.40
CA ASP A 324 -1.41 1.22 30.74
C ASP A 324 -2.52 0.84 29.75
N ALA A 325 -3.38 1.78 29.37
CA ALA A 325 -4.44 1.55 28.38
C ALA A 325 -3.87 1.09 27.02
N VAL A 326 -2.77 1.69 26.58
CA VAL A 326 -2.09 1.29 25.33
C VAL A 326 -1.39 -0.06 25.50
N ARG A 327 -0.66 -0.27 26.59
CA ARG A 327 0.03 -1.53 26.88
C ARG A 327 -0.95 -2.71 26.91
N GLU A 328 -2.10 -2.54 27.54
CA GLU A 328 -3.13 -3.58 27.67
C GLU A 328 -4.00 -3.75 26.42
N GLY A 329 -4.04 -2.74 25.54
CA GLY A 329 -4.77 -2.77 24.27
C GLY A 329 -6.16 -2.13 24.30
N ALA A 330 -6.51 -1.37 25.35
CA ALA A 330 -7.79 -0.69 25.45
C ALA A 330 -7.98 0.39 24.36
N HIS A 331 -6.91 1.02 23.92
CA HIS A 331 -6.90 2.01 22.83
C HIS A 331 -7.51 1.47 21.53
N ALA A 332 -7.42 0.18 21.30
CA ALA A 332 -7.86 -0.43 20.04
C ALA A 332 -9.39 -0.48 19.86
N LEU A 333 -10.18 -0.09 20.88
CA LEU A 333 -11.60 0.19 20.69
C LEU A 333 -11.82 1.33 19.69
N PHE A 334 -10.92 2.33 19.70
CA PHE A 334 -11.01 3.54 18.90
C PHE A 334 -9.99 3.57 17.76
N TYR A 335 -8.90 2.81 17.87
CA TYR A 335 -7.80 2.77 16.89
C TYR A 335 -7.40 1.30 16.60
N PRO A 336 -8.20 0.57 15.77
CA PRO A 336 -8.03 -0.87 15.56
C PRO A 336 -7.03 -1.27 14.49
N HIS A 337 -6.41 -0.34 13.78
CA HIS A 337 -5.45 -0.58 12.70
C HIS A 337 -4.05 -0.05 13.01
N GLY A 338 -3.11 -0.25 12.11
CA GLY A 338 -1.72 0.23 12.23
C GLY A 338 -1.57 1.72 11.97
N LEU A 339 -0.40 2.28 12.27
CA LEU A 339 -0.07 3.67 11.98
C LEU A 339 0.35 3.88 10.52
N GLY A 340 0.77 2.82 9.83
CA GLY A 340 1.20 2.91 8.44
C GLY A 340 1.97 1.69 7.95
N HIS A 341 2.38 1.77 6.69
CA HIS A 341 3.04 0.71 5.93
C HIS A 341 4.07 1.30 4.97
N MET A 342 4.96 0.44 4.46
CA MET A 342 5.84 0.83 3.35
C MET A 342 5.02 1.11 2.10
N MET A 343 5.44 2.10 1.31
CA MET A 343 4.82 2.48 0.04
C MET A 343 5.86 2.57 -1.08
N GLY A 344 5.45 2.31 -2.31
CA GLY A 344 6.33 2.37 -3.48
C GLY A 344 5.66 1.97 -4.78
N LEU A 345 6.12 0.87 -5.40
CA LEU A 345 5.49 0.24 -6.57
C LEU A 345 4.14 -0.41 -6.24
N ASP A 346 3.91 -0.74 -4.99
CA ASP A 346 2.60 -1.11 -4.48
C ASP A 346 2.23 -0.10 -3.39
N VAL A 347 0.95 0.17 -3.20
CA VAL A 347 0.48 1.04 -2.11
C VAL A 347 0.89 0.44 -0.76
N HIS A 348 0.57 -0.85 -0.51
CA HIS A 348 1.21 -1.65 0.53
C HIS A 348 2.42 -2.35 -0.07
N ASP A 349 3.57 -1.67 -0.06
CA ASP A 349 4.73 -2.13 -0.83
C ASP A 349 5.20 -3.52 -0.38
N MET A 350 5.25 -4.45 -1.34
CA MET A 350 5.69 -5.83 -1.15
C MET A 350 4.86 -6.67 -0.14
N GLU A 351 3.61 -6.32 0.16
CA GLU A 351 2.78 -7.07 1.13
C GLU A 351 2.67 -8.56 0.75
N ASN A 352 2.61 -8.86 -0.55
CA ASN A 352 2.57 -10.24 -1.07
C ASN A 352 3.84 -11.06 -0.78
N LEU A 353 4.97 -10.42 -0.48
CA LEU A 353 6.20 -11.11 -0.07
C LEU A 353 6.18 -11.54 1.40
N GLY A 354 5.19 -11.05 2.15
CA GLY A 354 4.97 -11.35 3.57
C GLY A 354 5.39 -10.20 4.49
N GLU A 355 4.43 -9.65 5.22
CA GLU A 355 4.65 -8.53 6.15
C GLU A 355 5.77 -8.78 7.17
N ILE A 356 5.97 -10.04 7.58
CA ILE A 356 7.07 -10.41 8.50
C ILE A 356 8.45 -10.12 7.92
N TRP A 357 8.60 -10.15 6.60
CA TRP A 357 9.86 -9.83 5.93
C TRP A 357 9.98 -8.33 5.64
N VAL A 358 8.89 -7.70 5.25
CA VAL A 358 8.86 -6.28 4.84
C VAL A 358 9.00 -5.35 6.03
N GLY A 359 8.19 -5.56 7.06
CA GLY A 359 8.06 -4.63 8.18
C GLY A 359 8.53 -5.16 9.53
N TYR A 360 9.00 -6.43 9.63
CA TYR A 360 9.37 -7.06 10.89
C TYR A 360 10.74 -7.76 10.87
N ASP A 361 11.47 -7.72 9.77
CA ASP A 361 12.76 -8.40 9.58
C ASP A 361 12.75 -9.88 10.02
N GLY A 362 11.65 -10.57 9.74
CA GLY A 362 11.45 -11.99 10.10
C GLY A 362 10.99 -12.23 11.53
N GLN A 363 10.76 -11.19 12.34
CA GLN A 363 10.22 -11.33 13.68
C GLN A 363 8.70 -11.53 13.65
N PRO A 364 8.13 -12.26 14.63
CA PRO A 364 6.69 -12.47 14.68
C PRO A 364 5.94 -11.17 15.00
N LYS A 365 4.77 -11.02 14.38
CA LYS A 365 3.85 -9.91 14.68
C LYS A 365 3.20 -10.08 16.05
N SER A 366 2.76 -8.97 16.64
CA SER A 366 1.92 -8.99 17.84
C SER A 366 0.60 -9.71 17.57
N THR A 367 0.08 -10.40 18.57
CA THR A 367 -1.28 -10.99 18.54
C THR A 367 -2.33 -10.07 19.17
N GLN A 368 -1.93 -8.95 19.80
CA GLN A 368 -2.83 -8.01 20.44
C GLN A 368 -3.69 -7.30 19.39
N PHE A 369 -4.99 -7.23 19.62
CA PHE A 369 -5.92 -6.50 18.75
C PHE A 369 -5.49 -5.04 18.62
N GLY A 370 -5.58 -4.47 17.43
CA GLY A 370 -4.98 -3.19 17.06
C GLY A 370 -3.52 -3.38 16.59
N ARG A 371 -2.60 -3.70 17.49
CA ARG A 371 -1.18 -3.89 17.17
C ARG A 371 -0.90 -4.98 16.13
N LYS A 372 -1.69 -6.06 16.10
CA LYS A 372 -1.55 -7.12 15.10
C LYS A 372 -1.72 -6.63 13.66
N SER A 373 -2.42 -5.50 13.49
CA SER A 373 -2.68 -4.88 12.18
C SER A 373 -1.57 -3.93 11.73
N GLN A 374 -0.56 -3.66 12.59
CA GLN A 374 0.60 -2.86 12.21
C GLN A 374 1.42 -3.60 11.15
N ARG A 375 1.68 -2.96 10.01
CA ARG A 375 2.45 -3.54 8.89
C ARG A 375 3.94 -3.23 8.96
N LEU A 376 4.32 -2.09 9.53
CA LEU A 376 5.71 -1.65 9.68
C LEU A 376 6.04 -1.49 11.16
N ALA A 377 7.09 -2.17 11.66
CA ALA A 377 7.48 -2.16 13.06
C ALA A 377 9.00 -1.94 13.28
N ILE A 378 9.81 -2.23 12.25
CA ILE A 378 11.28 -2.14 12.33
C ILE A 378 11.78 -0.71 12.52
N PRO A 379 13.04 -0.53 12.94
CA PRO A 379 13.70 0.77 12.93
C PRO A 379 13.66 1.39 11.53
N LEU A 380 13.28 2.66 11.45
CA LEU A 380 13.25 3.42 10.22
C LEU A 380 14.68 3.68 9.71
N GLU A 381 14.89 3.56 8.40
CA GLU A 381 16.18 3.81 7.77
C GLU A 381 16.05 4.88 6.68
N PRO A 382 17.12 5.68 6.42
CA PRO A 382 17.12 6.61 5.30
C PRO A 382 16.80 5.92 3.97
N GLY A 383 15.91 6.52 3.18
CA GLY A 383 15.40 5.95 1.93
C GLY A 383 14.09 5.16 2.09
N PHE A 384 13.62 4.89 3.31
CA PHE A 384 12.28 4.34 3.52
C PHE A 384 11.21 5.37 3.16
N VAL A 385 10.19 4.93 2.42
CA VAL A 385 8.96 5.68 2.19
C VAL A 385 7.81 4.90 2.80
N HIS A 386 7.04 5.58 3.63
CA HIS A 386 5.91 4.96 4.35
C HIS A 386 4.81 5.97 4.64
N THR A 387 3.61 5.49 4.93
CA THR A 387 2.46 6.29 5.34
C THR A 387 2.50 6.64 6.82
N VAL A 388 1.78 7.70 7.22
CA VAL A 388 1.38 8.03 8.59
C VAL A 388 -0.12 8.31 8.59
N GLU A 389 -0.93 7.35 9.06
CA GLU A 389 -2.38 7.29 8.87
C GLU A 389 -3.17 7.07 10.19
N PRO A 390 -2.93 7.79 11.27
CA PRO A 390 -3.66 7.56 12.49
C PRO A 390 -5.15 7.87 12.32
N GLY A 391 -6.02 7.05 12.96
CA GLY A 391 -7.46 7.24 12.89
C GLY A 391 -8.16 7.04 14.23
N ILE A 392 -9.34 7.64 14.37
CA ILE A 392 -10.23 7.48 15.52
C ILE A 392 -11.62 7.06 15.03
N TYR A 393 -12.11 5.94 15.51
CA TYR A 393 -13.36 5.35 15.03
C TYR A 393 -14.28 4.98 16.20
N PHE A 394 -15.58 5.14 15.97
CA PHE A 394 -16.64 4.67 16.87
C PHE A 394 -17.43 3.60 16.14
N ILE A 395 -17.04 2.32 16.34
CA ILE A 395 -17.60 1.17 15.65
C ILE A 395 -18.65 0.53 16.54
N PRO A 396 -19.96 0.66 16.23
CA PRO A 396 -21.04 0.20 17.11
C PRO A 396 -20.91 -1.27 17.52
N GLU A 397 -20.59 -2.15 16.57
CA GLU A 397 -20.50 -3.59 16.79
C GLU A 397 -19.32 -3.95 17.73
N LEU A 398 -18.21 -3.22 17.63
CA LEU A 398 -17.05 -3.41 18.50
C LEU A 398 -17.32 -2.88 19.91
N ILE A 399 -18.01 -1.74 20.01
CA ILE A 399 -18.45 -1.16 21.29
C ILE A 399 -19.36 -2.15 22.01
N ASP A 400 -20.39 -2.68 21.34
CA ASP A 400 -21.33 -3.65 21.90
C ASP A 400 -20.62 -4.93 22.35
N LEU A 401 -19.74 -5.47 21.51
CA LEU A 401 -18.98 -6.68 21.83
C LEU A 401 -18.13 -6.49 23.07
N TRP A 402 -17.34 -5.42 23.15
CA TRP A 402 -16.43 -5.21 24.27
C TRP A 402 -17.18 -4.83 25.55
N ARG A 403 -18.24 -4.02 25.45
CA ARG A 403 -19.11 -3.71 26.58
C ARG A 403 -19.78 -4.96 27.14
N GLY A 404 -20.32 -5.81 26.26
CA GLY A 404 -20.97 -7.08 26.67
C GLY A 404 -20.00 -8.06 27.31
N GLN A 405 -18.72 -8.02 26.97
CA GLN A 405 -17.66 -8.80 27.60
C GLN A 405 -17.11 -8.17 28.89
N GLY A 406 -17.51 -6.96 29.24
CA GLY A 406 -16.92 -6.21 30.36
C GLY A 406 -15.44 -5.87 30.14
N LYS A 407 -15.00 -5.77 28.88
CA LYS A 407 -13.60 -5.63 28.51
C LYS A 407 -13.11 -4.21 28.77
N PHE A 408 -11.94 -4.07 29.42
CA PHE A 408 -11.27 -2.78 29.68
C PHE A 408 -12.15 -1.74 30.42
N THR A 409 -13.05 -2.17 31.32
CA THR A 409 -13.93 -1.29 32.10
C THR A 409 -13.17 -0.33 33.02
N ASP A 410 -11.91 -0.63 33.34
CA ASP A 410 -11.02 0.27 34.08
C ASP A 410 -10.50 1.45 33.25
N PHE A 411 -10.49 1.29 31.93
CA PHE A 411 -10.03 2.33 30.99
C PHE A 411 -11.15 2.96 30.18
N ILE A 412 -12.19 2.22 29.80
CA ILE A 412 -13.23 2.69 28.89
C ILE A 412 -14.48 3.10 29.68
N ASN A 413 -14.98 4.31 29.39
CA ASN A 413 -16.26 4.80 29.88
C ASN A 413 -17.36 4.51 28.85
N TYR A 414 -17.88 3.28 28.84
CA TYR A 414 -18.87 2.84 27.86
C TYR A 414 -20.15 3.70 27.82
N ASP A 415 -20.58 4.26 28.93
CA ASP A 415 -21.76 5.13 28.95
C ASP A 415 -21.51 6.43 28.20
N LYS A 416 -20.28 6.98 28.31
CA LYS A 416 -19.89 8.16 27.54
C LYS A 416 -19.61 7.83 26.07
N VAL A 417 -19.04 6.65 25.79
CA VAL A 417 -18.79 6.18 24.42
C VAL A 417 -20.11 6.00 23.65
N GLU A 418 -21.18 5.59 24.31
CA GLU A 418 -22.51 5.45 23.70
C GLU A 418 -23.03 6.78 23.08
N GLU A 419 -22.67 7.94 23.65
CA GLU A 419 -23.03 9.25 23.08
C GLU A 419 -22.37 9.50 21.72
N TYR A 420 -21.32 8.76 21.36
CA TYR A 420 -20.56 8.85 20.10
C TYR A 420 -20.87 7.70 19.15
N ARG A 421 -21.84 6.84 19.46
CA ARG A 421 -22.17 5.63 18.69
C ARG A 421 -22.33 5.86 17.18
N HIS A 422 -22.87 7.01 16.78
CA HIS A 422 -23.12 7.39 15.38
C HIS A 422 -22.18 8.49 14.89
N PHE A 423 -21.03 8.61 15.51
CA PHE A 423 -20.03 9.62 15.13
C PHE A 423 -19.37 9.30 13.79
N GLY A 424 -19.14 8.03 13.50
CA GLY A 424 -18.36 7.57 12.34
C GLY A 424 -16.88 7.38 12.65
N GLY A 425 -16.03 7.85 11.75
CA GLY A 425 -14.56 7.76 11.90
C GLY A 425 -13.85 8.95 11.27
N ILE A 426 -12.63 9.19 11.73
CA ILE A 426 -11.70 10.19 11.20
C ILE A 426 -10.37 9.53 10.94
N ARG A 427 -9.83 9.68 9.72
CA ARG A 427 -8.45 9.37 9.33
C ARG A 427 -7.92 10.50 8.47
N ASN A 428 -6.71 10.95 8.75
CA ASN A 428 -5.92 11.78 7.87
C ASN A 428 -4.55 11.15 7.74
N GLU A 429 -4.02 11.15 6.53
CA GLU A 429 -2.84 10.41 6.13
C GLU A 429 -2.02 11.16 5.11
N GLU A 430 -0.72 11.07 5.23
CA GLU A 430 0.27 11.55 4.27
C GLU A 430 1.46 10.59 4.19
N ASP A 431 2.22 10.72 3.10
CA ASP A 431 3.40 9.91 2.78
C ASP A 431 4.69 10.60 3.20
N TYR A 432 5.59 9.84 3.81
CA TYR A 432 6.86 10.37 4.33
C TYR A 432 8.07 9.57 3.85
N LEU A 433 9.10 10.31 3.43
CA LEU A 433 10.45 9.81 3.18
C LEU A 433 11.30 10.00 4.43
N ILE A 434 11.95 8.94 4.89
CA ILE A 434 12.99 9.05 5.92
C ILE A 434 14.28 9.53 5.27
N THR A 435 14.80 10.65 5.78
CA THR A 435 16.06 11.27 5.36
C THR A 435 17.17 10.95 6.35
N GLU A 436 18.41 11.37 6.07
CA GLU A 436 19.55 11.17 6.98
C GLU A 436 19.33 11.79 8.39
N ASN A 437 18.52 12.85 8.49
CA ASN A 437 18.40 13.64 9.72
C ASN A 437 16.95 13.74 10.26
N GLY A 438 15.98 13.02 9.66
CA GLY A 438 14.57 13.10 10.07
C GLY A 438 13.65 12.54 9.01
N ALA A 439 12.53 13.20 8.76
CA ALA A 439 11.58 12.82 7.73
C ALA A 439 11.14 14.03 6.88
N ARG A 440 10.77 13.75 5.64
CA ARG A 440 10.21 14.74 4.70
C ARG A 440 8.89 14.20 4.15
N ARG A 441 7.84 15.02 4.20
CA ARG A 441 6.59 14.72 3.52
C ARG A 441 6.79 14.70 2.00
N LEU A 442 6.13 13.80 1.33
CA LEU A 442 6.08 13.71 -0.13
C LEU A 442 4.83 14.39 -0.69
N GLY A 443 4.96 14.98 -1.86
CA GLY A 443 3.88 15.64 -2.58
C GLY A 443 3.40 16.97 -1.98
N LYS A 444 2.34 17.52 -2.59
CA LYS A 444 1.66 18.74 -2.16
C LYS A 444 1.01 18.56 -0.80
N LYS A 445 0.94 19.65 -0.04
CA LYS A 445 0.20 19.64 1.22
C LYS A 445 -1.31 19.58 0.97
N ILE A 446 -1.98 18.64 1.62
CA ILE A 446 -3.44 18.68 1.79
C ILE A 446 -3.82 19.41 3.09
N PRO A 447 -5.05 19.95 3.22
CA PRO A 447 -5.53 20.50 4.47
C PRO A 447 -5.58 19.44 5.57
N LEU A 448 -4.92 19.67 6.71
CA LEU A 448 -4.86 18.73 7.83
C LEU A 448 -5.47 19.29 9.11
N THR A 449 -5.42 20.61 9.33
CA THR A 449 -6.06 21.21 10.50
C THR A 449 -7.53 21.49 10.21
N PRO A 450 -8.43 21.49 11.23
CA PRO A 450 -9.82 21.87 11.03
C PRO A 450 -9.99 23.22 10.30
N ASP A 451 -9.20 24.23 10.65
CA ASP A 451 -9.27 25.55 10.02
C ASP A 451 -8.87 25.53 8.55
N GLU A 452 -7.83 24.75 8.19
CA GLU A 452 -7.41 24.58 6.78
C GLU A 452 -8.49 23.85 5.97
N VAL A 453 -9.12 22.83 6.54
CA VAL A 453 -10.20 22.08 5.89
C VAL A 453 -11.42 22.98 5.69
N GLU A 454 -11.85 23.70 6.72
CA GLU A 454 -12.98 24.63 6.65
C GLU A 454 -12.72 25.77 5.64
N ALA A 455 -11.48 26.26 5.55
CA ALA A 455 -11.12 27.33 4.60
C ALA A 455 -11.18 26.85 3.13
N LEU A 456 -11.05 25.55 2.87
CA LEU A 456 -11.13 24.99 1.51
C LEU A 456 -12.57 24.63 1.12
N ARG A 457 -13.48 24.43 2.10
CA ARG A 457 -14.90 24.07 1.95
C ARG A 457 -15.72 25.29 1.53
#